data_4efc74e09fac935fc631ace92e7ec54e
#
_entry.id   4efc74e09fac935fc631ace92e7ec54e
#
_cell.length_a   1.000
_cell.length_b   1.000
_cell.length_c   1.000
_cell.angle_alpha   90.00
_cell.angle_beta   90.00
_cell.angle_gamma   90.00
#
_symmetry.space_group_name_H-M   'P 1'
#
loop_
_entity.id
_entity.type
_entity.pdbx_description
1 polymer ?
#
loop_
_entity_poly.entity_id
_entity_poly.type
_entity_poly.pdbx_seq_one_letter_code
_entity_poly.pdbx_strand_id
1 'polypeptide(L)'
;MIGLGVALSQKGEHPGSHMAQAAASRQVTPEGRTSIDRPYVAANSDETIRLPVRARRWHAKILRACLRDSTGKQARALALVAPEDVLRTLPASAALHRVVGPLHESLRESLPPDAAGRLDALFREECARHLLVTSNLRRVQELLERAGIPFLVVKGPAVAALAYRRPRIRFYQDLDIVVRRQHFATALDLFEANGAQVVDPNWPYHSEHVAGELRLSTGVDLHWHLLFFQELRSATAIRMDEIFSRERPVSLAGTTVLTTDPADTLIHLSLHACLEGGSRLIWLKDIERSIANDAPAWEDVIERSLRWRVNLFVGTMLMRSRSVLDTPVPDEVVATLLPSRAWRATLSAADRLFPIASPRRRETPATLVAQGMQVDVKSTVSFLTRVAARRGLTSAAELFRRQGEEADTGAHVSAGEERAAFLARVASGP
;
A
#
# COMPACT_ATOMS: atom_id res chain seq x y z
N MET A 1 -14.31 -0.99 63.70
CA MET A 1 -14.50 -2.12 64.64
C MET A 1 -14.01 -3.36 63.93
N ILE A 2 -12.92 -3.88 64.44
CA ILE A 2 -12.64 -5.29 64.69
C ILE A 2 -12.41 -6.08 63.40
N GLY A 3 -11.28 -6.62 63.12
CA GLY A 3 -10.09 -6.94 63.89
C GLY A 3 -9.57 -8.29 63.44
N LEU A 4 -8.26 -8.33 63.32
CA LEU A 4 -7.36 -9.41 63.76
C LEU A 4 -7.57 -10.79 63.10
N GLY A 5 -6.53 -11.49 62.70
CA GLY A 5 -5.12 -11.53 63.12
C GLY A 5 -4.52 -12.78 62.53
N VAL A 6 -3.24 -12.70 62.14
CA VAL A 6 -2.13 -13.31 62.84
C VAL A 6 -2.17 -14.86 62.94
N ALA A 7 -1.13 -15.64 62.62
CA ALA A 7 0.31 -15.55 62.50
C ALA A 7 0.86 -16.93 62.10
N LEU A 8 2.08 -16.93 61.54
CA LEU A 8 3.27 -17.72 61.90
C LEU A 8 3.12 -19.26 62.06
N SER A 9 4.01 -20.09 61.59
CA SER A 9 5.42 -20.21 61.79
C SER A 9 5.99 -21.49 61.16
N GLN A 10 7.11 -21.35 60.52
CA GLN A 10 8.42 -21.97 60.77
C GLN A 10 8.72 -23.42 60.35
N LYS A 11 9.85 -23.45 59.63
CA LYS A 11 11.01 -24.39 59.73
C LYS A 11 10.81 -25.81 59.21
N GLY A 12 11.68 -26.33 58.43
CA GLY A 12 13.12 -26.44 58.49
C GLY A 12 13.64 -27.39 57.42
N GLU A 13 14.83 -27.08 57.06
CA GLU A 13 16.01 -27.94 56.81
C GLU A 13 16.18 -28.71 55.51
N HIS A 14 17.24 -28.27 54.80
CA HIS A 14 18.07 -29.03 53.85
C HIS A 14 18.72 -30.27 54.51
N PRO A 15 19.25 -31.27 53.74
CA PRO A 15 20.34 -31.03 52.81
C PRO A 15 20.45 -31.97 51.59
N GLY A 16 21.20 -31.53 50.63
CA GLY A 16 22.31 -32.30 50.07
C GLY A 16 22.15 -32.98 48.71
N SER A 17 22.87 -32.46 47.78
CA SER A 17 23.83 -33.07 46.87
C SER A 17 23.37 -33.84 45.63
N HIS A 18 23.99 -33.40 44.56
CA HIS A 18 24.59 -34.10 43.41
C HIS A 18 23.80 -34.35 42.13
N MET A 19 24.37 -33.74 41.15
CA MET A 19 24.79 -34.25 39.84
C MET A 19 23.93 -33.99 38.61
N ALA A 20 24.60 -33.27 37.76
CA ALA A 20 24.81 -33.51 36.32
C ALA A 20 23.73 -33.12 35.33
N GLN A 21 24.06 -32.05 34.67
CA GLN A 21 24.03 -31.90 33.20
C GLN A 21 23.02 -32.79 32.41
N ALA A 22 22.01 -32.15 31.91
CA ALA A 22 21.52 -32.41 30.55
C ALA A 22 21.01 -31.09 29.96
N ALA A 23 21.83 -30.50 29.11
CA ALA A 23 21.44 -29.45 28.20
C ALA A 23 20.47 -30.06 27.18
N ALA A 24 19.17 -29.98 27.44
CA ALA A 24 18.16 -30.25 26.44
C ALA A 24 17.92 -28.93 25.69
N SER A 25 18.53 -28.81 24.53
CA SER A 25 18.16 -27.89 23.48
C SER A 25 16.66 -28.07 23.19
N ARG A 26 15.83 -27.18 23.74
CA ARG A 26 14.46 -27.04 23.27
C ARG A 26 14.52 -26.46 21.87
N GLN A 27 14.39 -27.32 20.87
CA GLN A 27 13.96 -26.93 19.55
C GLN A 27 12.59 -26.26 19.73
N VAL A 28 12.56 -24.94 19.53
CA VAL A 28 11.32 -24.20 19.41
C VAL A 28 10.73 -24.59 18.05
N THR A 29 9.72 -25.44 18.08
CA THR A 29 8.90 -25.73 16.91
C THR A 29 8.17 -24.46 16.48
N PRO A 30 7.94 -24.23 15.17
CA PRO A 30 7.38 -22.96 14.65
C PRO A 30 5.86 -22.80 14.86
N GLU A 31 5.26 -23.42 15.84
CA GLU A 31 3.78 -23.48 16.01
C GLU A 31 3.19 -22.45 16.99
N GLY A 32 3.90 -21.38 17.28
CA GLY A 32 3.43 -20.33 18.19
C GLY A 32 3.05 -19.00 17.54
N ARG A 33 2.90 -18.92 16.20
CA ARG A 33 2.47 -17.70 15.54
C ARG A 33 0.95 -17.61 15.54
N THR A 34 0.41 -16.63 16.27
CA THR A 34 -1.00 -16.26 16.17
C THR A 34 -1.35 -15.93 14.71
N SER A 35 -2.60 -16.16 14.30
CA SER A 35 -3.06 -15.93 12.92
C SER A 35 -2.89 -14.48 12.43
N ILE A 36 -2.56 -13.56 13.33
CA ILE A 36 -2.28 -12.13 13.08
C ILE A 36 -0.87 -11.93 12.51
N ASP A 37 0.09 -12.83 12.82
CA ASP A 37 1.47 -12.77 12.34
C ASP A 37 1.68 -13.36 10.94
N ARG A 38 0.66 -13.93 10.34
CA ARG A 38 0.73 -14.27 8.91
C ARG A 38 0.63 -12.96 8.15
N PRO A 39 1.73 -12.50 7.49
CA PRO A 39 1.58 -11.37 6.59
C PRO A 39 0.45 -11.73 5.62
N TYR A 40 -0.34 -10.76 5.19
CA TYR A 40 -1.34 -10.86 4.12
C TYR A 40 -0.67 -11.27 2.77
N VAL A 41 0.46 -11.92 2.87
CA VAL A 41 1.20 -12.66 1.84
C VAL A 41 0.31 -13.72 1.18
N ALA A 42 -0.75 -14.19 1.86
CA ALA A 42 -1.70 -15.12 1.25
C ALA A 42 -2.50 -14.48 0.09
N ALA A 43 -2.65 -13.16 0.03
CA ALA A 43 -3.21 -12.49 -1.14
C ALA A 43 -2.14 -12.00 -2.13
N ASN A 44 -0.87 -11.99 -1.72
CA ASN A 44 0.30 -11.77 -2.59
C ASN A 44 0.97 -13.10 -2.99
N SER A 45 0.64 -14.23 -2.34
CA SER A 45 1.05 -15.53 -2.86
C SER A 45 0.44 -15.70 -4.25
N ASP A 46 1.26 -16.05 -5.19
CA ASP A 46 0.97 -16.31 -6.61
C ASP A 46 -0.06 -17.46 -6.85
N GLU A 47 -0.86 -17.83 -5.88
CA GLU A 47 -2.09 -18.58 -6.08
C GLU A 47 -3.06 -17.66 -6.82
N THR A 48 -2.82 -17.53 -8.12
CA THR A 48 -3.78 -17.02 -9.08
C THR A 48 -5.04 -17.87 -8.93
N ILE A 49 -6.02 -17.37 -8.17
CA ILE A 49 -7.37 -17.93 -8.21
C ILE A 49 -7.78 -17.86 -9.67
N ARG A 50 -7.67 -19.00 -10.36
CA ARG A 50 -8.02 -19.13 -11.78
C ARG A 50 -9.53 -19.12 -11.91
N LEU A 51 -10.10 -17.92 -11.77
CA LEU A 51 -11.54 -17.74 -11.98
C LEU A 51 -11.89 -17.96 -13.47
N PRO A 52 -12.96 -18.71 -13.77
CA PRO A 52 -13.52 -18.78 -15.11
C PRO A 52 -13.80 -17.38 -15.67
N VAL A 53 -13.66 -17.18 -16.99
CA VAL A 53 -13.90 -15.87 -17.65
C VAL A 53 -15.30 -15.33 -17.32
N ARG A 54 -16.30 -16.22 -17.25
CA ARG A 54 -17.68 -15.86 -16.86
C ARG A 54 -17.72 -15.26 -15.44
N ALA A 55 -17.10 -15.89 -14.48
CA ALA A 55 -17.05 -15.40 -13.10
C ALA A 55 -16.38 -14.03 -13.00
N ARG A 56 -15.26 -13.81 -13.70
CA ARG A 56 -14.55 -12.52 -13.71
C ARG A 56 -15.44 -11.37 -14.21
N ARG A 57 -16.25 -11.60 -15.27
CA ARG A 57 -17.17 -10.57 -15.79
C ARG A 57 -18.25 -10.20 -14.78
N TRP A 58 -18.79 -11.19 -14.08
CA TRP A 58 -19.77 -10.96 -13.02
C TRP A 58 -19.16 -10.24 -11.83
N HIS A 59 -17.99 -10.67 -11.34
CA HIS A 59 -17.28 -10.01 -10.24
C HIS A 59 -17.02 -8.54 -10.56
N ALA A 60 -16.54 -8.24 -11.77
CA ALA A 60 -16.31 -6.86 -12.21
C ALA A 60 -17.61 -6.03 -12.15
N LYS A 61 -18.74 -6.56 -12.64
CA LYS A 61 -20.02 -5.86 -12.61
C LYS A 61 -20.48 -5.61 -11.17
N ILE A 62 -20.46 -6.64 -10.34
CA ILE A 62 -20.96 -6.56 -8.95
C ILE A 62 -20.07 -5.65 -8.10
N LEU A 63 -18.74 -5.82 -8.14
CA LEU A 63 -17.83 -4.97 -7.36
C LEU A 63 -17.88 -3.50 -7.77
N ARG A 64 -17.99 -3.23 -9.09
CA ARG A 64 -18.20 -1.84 -9.57
C ARG A 64 -19.52 -1.27 -9.07
N ALA A 65 -20.61 -2.03 -9.09
CA ALA A 65 -21.90 -1.59 -8.56
C ALA A 65 -21.84 -1.30 -7.04
N CYS A 66 -21.14 -2.13 -6.24
CA CYS A 66 -20.89 -1.85 -4.82
C CYS A 66 -20.14 -0.53 -4.59
N LEU A 67 -19.22 -0.19 -5.50
CA LEU A 67 -18.39 1.01 -5.35
C LEU A 67 -19.05 2.28 -5.89
N ARG A 68 -19.92 2.17 -6.91
CA ARG A 68 -20.65 3.30 -7.50
C ARG A 68 -21.86 3.72 -6.67
N ASP A 69 -22.58 2.74 -6.14
CA ASP A 69 -23.84 2.96 -5.42
C ASP A 69 -23.68 2.65 -3.93
N SER A 70 -23.56 3.71 -3.13
CA SER A 70 -23.45 3.61 -1.66
C SER A 70 -24.70 2.99 -0.99
N THR A 71 -25.83 2.91 -1.71
CA THR A 71 -27.05 2.25 -1.21
C THR A 71 -27.01 0.73 -1.42
N GLY A 72 -26.11 0.24 -2.26
CA GLY A 72 -25.99 -1.17 -2.64
C GLY A 72 -27.16 -1.73 -3.46
N LYS A 73 -28.14 -0.92 -3.87
CA LYS A 73 -29.32 -1.39 -4.63
C LYS A 73 -28.94 -2.09 -5.93
N GLN A 74 -28.07 -1.44 -6.72
CA GLN A 74 -27.62 -1.98 -8.00
C GLN A 74 -26.84 -3.29 -7.81
N ALA A 75 -25.98 -3.35 -6.79
CA ALA A 75 -25.21 -4.55 -6.48
C ALA A 75 -26.12 -5.73 -6.06
N ARG A 76 -27.13 -5.47 -5.22
CA ARG A 76 -28.12 -6.49 -4.81
C ARG A 76 -28.94 -6.98 -6.03
N ALA A 77 -29.40 -6.09 -6.91
CA ALA A 77 -30.10 -6.48 -8.12
C ALA A 77 -29.24 -7.40 -9.01
N LEU A 78 -27.96 -7.13 -9.15
CA LEU A 78 -27.03 -8.00 -9.87
C LEU A 78 -26.83 -9.35 -9.16
N ALA A 79 -26.74 -9.36 -7.85
CA ALA A 79 -26.57 -10.59 -7.07
C ALA A 79 -27.76 -11.54 -7.19
N LEU A 80 -28.98 -11.02 -7.28
CA LEU A 80 -30.21 -11.84 -7.46
C LEU A 80 -30.22 -12.65 -8.76
N VAL A 81 -29.52 -12.17 -9.80
CA VAL A 81 -29.48 -12.85 -11.11
C VAL A 81 -28.14 -13.50 -11.43
N ALA A 82 -27.18 -13.34 -10.54
CA ALA A 82 -25.85 -13.94 -10.69
C ALA A 82 -25.89 -15.44 -10.34
N PRO A 83 -25.13 -16.29 -11.05
CA PRO A 83 -24.97 -17.69 -10.66
C PRO A 83 -24.37 -17.84 -9.25
N GLU A 84 -24.83 -18.85 -8.54
CA GLU A 84 -24.40 -19.07 -7.14
C GLU A 84 -22.90 -19.34 -7.00
N ASP A 85 -22.29 -20.07 -7.94
CA ASP A 85 -20.83 -20.32 -8.00
C ASP A 85 -20.01 -19.02 -8.12
N VAL A 86 -20.56 -18.04 -8.83
CA VAL A 86 -19.99 -16.68 -8.92
C VAL A 86 -20.04 -15.98 -7.56
N LEU A 87 -21.20 -16.02 -6.88
CA LEU A 87 -21.35 -15.39 -5.59
C LEU A 87 -20.47 -16.04 -4.50
N ARG A 88 -20.28 -17.37 -4.58
CA ARG A 88 -19.38 -18.10 -3.67
C ARG A 88 -17.91 -17.64 -3.77
N THR A 89 -17.45 -17.21 -4.93
CA THR A 89 -16.07 -16.78 -5.15
C THR A 89 -15.86 -15.26 -5.08
N LEU A 90 -16.95 -14.49 -4.94
CA LEU A 90 -16.89 -13.02 -4.91
C LEU A 90 -16.07 -12.43 -3.75
N PRO A 91 -16.11 -12.97 -2.49
CA PRO A 91 -15.29 -12.47 -1.39
C PRO A 91 -13.78 -12.48 -1.71
N ALA A 92 -13.29 -13.54 -2.36
CA ALA A 92 -11.89 -13.61 -2.77
C ALA A 92 -11.50 -12.54 -3.79
N SER A 93 -12.40 -12.24 -4.75
CA SER A 93 -12.18 -11.13 -5.68
C SER A 93 -12.20 -9.78 -4.99
N ALA A 94 -13.05 -9.58 -3.99
CA ALA A 94 -13.07 -8.34 -3.21
C ALA A 94 -11.76 -8.15 -2.43
N ALA A 95 -11.22 -9.22 -1.84
CA ALA A 95 -9.92 -9.19 -1.16
C ALA A 95 -8.78 -8.82 -2.11
N LEU A 96 -8.73 -9.42 -3.31
CA LEU A 96 -7.74 -9.07 -4.34
C LEU A 96 -7.79 -7.59 -4.76
N HIS A 97 -9.01 -7.03 -4.83
CA HIS A 97 -9.23 -5.62 -5.14
C HIS A 97 -9.16 -4.70 -3.93
N ARG A 98 -8.96 -5.25 -2.71
CA ARG A 98 -8.95 -4.51 -1.43
C ARG A 98 -10.25 -3.73 -1.18
N VAL A 99 -11.38 -4.32 -1.53
CA VAL A 99 -12.74 -3.72 -1.41
C VAL A 99 -13.72 -4.61 -0.64
N VAL A 100 -13.20 -5.35 0.33
CA VAL A 100 -14.00 -6.21 1.22
C VAL A 100 -15.01 -5.39 2.01
N GLY A 101 -14.60 -4.26 2.60
CA GLY A 101 -15.49 -3.38 3.35
C GLY A 101 -16.72 -2.91 2.56
N PRO A 102 -16.56 -2.31 1.36
CA PRO A 102 -17.68 -1.94 0.50
C PRO A 102 -18.57 -3.13 0.08
N LEU A 103 -17.98 -4.29 -0.22
CA LEU A 103 -18.75 -5.49 -0.55
C LEU A 103 -19.57 -5.96 0.67
N HIS A 104 -18.96 -5.98 1.86
CA HIS A 104 -19.63 -6.38 3.10
C HIS A 104 -20.83 -5.48 3.40
N GLU A 105 -20.68 -4.17 3.31
CA GLU A 105 -21.80 -3.24 3.52
C GLU A 105 -22.93 -3.38 2.50
N SER A 106 -22.59 -3.74 1.25
CA SER A 106 -23.58 -3.76 0.17
C SER A 106 -24.30 -5.10 0.01
N LEU A 107 -23.60 -6.22 0.22
CA LEU A 107 -24.08 -7.54 -0.24
C LEU A 107 -23.99 -8.68 0.77
N ARG A 108 -23.47 -8.47 1.97
CA ARG A 108 -23.28 -9.55 2.95
C ARG A 108 -24.53 -10.44 3.12
N GLU A 109 -25.71 -9.83 3.20
CA GLU A 109 -26.99 -10.53 3.38
C GLU A 109 -27.53 -11.21 2.12
N SER A 110 -26.98 -10.88 0.95
CA SER A 110 -27.38 -11.42 -0.35
C SER A 110 -26.47 -12.54 -0.84
N LEU A 111 -25.44 -12.90 -0.06
CA LEU A 111 -24.50 -13.96 -0.41
C LEU A 111 -24.94 -15.32 0.15
N PRO A 112 -24.56 -16.44 -0.49
CA PRO A 112 -24.68 -17.77 0.09
C PRO A 112 -24.01 -17.82 1.48
N PRO A 113 -24.54 -18.61 2.44
CA PRO A 113 -24.05 -18.59 3.84
C PRO A 113 -22.54 -18.80 4.00
N ASP A 114 -21.94 -19.69 3.21
CA ASP A 114 -20.52 -19.98 3.23
C ASP A 114 -19.67 -18.80 2.67
N ALA A 115 -20.18 -18.10 1.66
CA ALA A 115 -19.55 -16.89 1.12
C ALA A 115 -19.69 -15.71 2.08
N ALA A 116 -20.85 -15.55 2.71
CA ALA A 116 -21.07 -14.54 3.74
C ALA A 116 -20.14 -14.76 4.94
N GLY A 117 -19.97 -16.00 5.41
CA GLY A 117 -19.04 -16.34 6.49
C GLY A 117 -17.59 -16.02 6.15
N ARG A 118 -17.15 -16.29 4.91
CA ARG A 118 -15.80 -15.89 4.43
C ARG A 118 -15.66 -14.37 4.37
N LEU A 119 -16.68 -13.67 3.90
CA LEU A 119 -16.66 -12.21 3.83
C LEU A 119 -16.59 -11.58 5.21
N ASP A 120 -17.34 -12.12 6.19
CA ASP A 120 -17.30 -11.70 7.59
C ASP A 120 -15.90 -11.89 8.21
N ALA A 121 -15.22 -13.00 7.89
CA ALA A 121 -13.87 -13.28 8.37
C ALA A 121 -12.86 -12.27 7.81
N LEU A 122 -12.89 -12.02 6.49
CA LEU A 122 -12.04 -11.03 5.83
C LEU A 122 -12.29 -9.62 6.38
N PHE A 123 -13.55 -9.23 6.57
CA PHE A 123 -13.88 -7.91 7.10
C PHE A 123 -13.41 -7.72 8.54
N ARG A 124 -13.52 -8.75 9.40
CA ARG A 124 -12.96 -8.69 10.76
C ARG A 124 -11.45 -8.54 10.76
N GLU A 125 -10.75 -9.23 9.86
CA GLU A 125 -9.30 -9.07 9.70
C GLU A 125 -8.93 -7.64 9.28
N GLU A 126 -9.65 -7.06 8.31
CA GLU A 126 -9.44 -5.66 7.89
C GLU A 126 -9.69 -4.67 9.04
N CYS A 127 -10.74 -4.88 9.83
CA CYS A 127 -11.02 -4.07 11.01
C CYS A 127 -9.93 -4.19 12.09
N ALA A 128 -9.44 -5.39 12.35
CA ALA A 128 -8.34 -5.60 13.29
C ALA A 128 -7.06 -4.89 12.84
N ARG A 129 -6.76 -4.97 11.54
CA ARG A 129 -5.60 -4.27 10.96
C ARG A 129 -5.74 -2.74 11.06
N HIS A 130 -6.92 -2.21 10.79
CA HIS A 130 -7.20 -0.79 11.00
C HIS A 130 -6.84 -0.35 12.43
N LEU A 131 -7.24 -1.11 13.45
CA LEU A 131 -6.93 -0.81 14.85
C LEU A 131 -5.41 -0.88 15.14
N LEU A 132 -4.72 -1.88 14.59
CA LEU A 132 -3.28 -2.03 14.76
C LEU A 132 -2.50 -0.87 14.11
N VAL A 133 -2.84 -0.50 12.88
CA VAL A 133 -2.17 0.62 12.18
C VAL A 133 -2.43 1.94 12.89
N THR A 134 -3.66 2.18 13.38
CA THR A 134 -3.97 3.40 14.14
C THR A 134 -3.29 3.43 15.51
N SER A 135 -3.06 2.29 16.14
CA SER A 135 -2.24 2.19 17.35
C SER A 135 -0.78 2.52 17.07
N ASN A 136 -0.23 1.99 15.98
CA ASN A 136 1.13 2.33 15.56
C ASN A 136 1.30 3.81 15.23
N LEU A 137 0.30 4.45 14.66
CA LEU A 137 0.34 5.88 14.34
C LEU A 137 0.63 6.71 15.60
N ARG A 138 -0.03 6.43 16.72
CA ARG A 138 0.23 7.14 17.98
C ARG A 138 1.68 6.98 18.44
N ARG A 139 2.19 5.76 18.40
CA ARG A 139 3.58 5.46 18.75
C ARG A 139 4.57 6.18 17.84
N VAL A 140 4.33 6.16 16.54
CA VAL A 140 5.17 6.86 15.55
C VAL A 140 5.14 8.36 15.80
N GLN A 141 3.95 8.95 16.02
CA GLN A 141 3.79 10.36 16.32
C GLN A 141 4.59 10.75 17.57
N GLU A 142 4.43 10.03 18.69
CA GLU A 142 5.15 10.31 19.93
C GLU A 142 6.68 10.26 19.75
N LEU A 143 7.19 9.30 18.99
CA LEU A 143 8.62 9.16 18.74
C LEU A 143 9.16 10.33 17.90
N LEU A 144 8.51 10.66 16.81
CA LEU A 144 8.96 11.72 15.89
C LEU A 144 8.81 13.11 16.50
N GLU A 145 7.71 13.39 17.22
CA GLU A 145 7.49 14.66 17.91
C GLU A 145 8.53 14.92 19.01
N ARG A 146 8.84 13.90 19.84
CA ARG A 146 9.91 14.02 20.85
C ARG A 146 11.27 14.28 20.24
N ALA A 147 11.52 13.79 19.04
CA ALA A 147 12.77 14.01 18.32
C ALA A 147 12.75 15.31 17.50
N GLY A 148 11.65 16.07 17.49
CA GLY A 148 11.50 17.29 16.70
C GLY A 148 11.53 17.05 15.18
N ILE A 149 11.09 15.86 14.73
CA ILE A 149 11.07 15.47 13.32
C ILE A 149 9.67 15.69 12.73
N PRO A 150 9.47 16.69 11.86
CA PRO A 150 8.22 16.90 11.16
C PRO A 150 7.94 15.75 10.17
N PHE A 151 6.70 15.30 10.13
CA PHE A 151 6.27 14.22 9.25
C PHE A 151 4.86 14.41 8.73
N LEU A 152 4.54 13.79 7.60
CA LEU A 152 3.22 13.72 7.02
C LEU A 152 2.73 12.27 7.01
N VAL A 153 1.47 12.05 7.39
CA VAL A 153 0.79 10.79 7.14
C VAL A 153 0.14 10.87 5.76
N VAL A 154 0.49 9.94 4.89
CA VAL A 154 -0.02 9.92 3.51
C VAL A 154 -0.80 8.65 3.23
N LYS A 155 -1.57 8.62 2.13
CA LYS A 155 -2.35 7.44 1.71
C LYS A 155 -3.22 6.85 2.83
N GLY A 156 -3.17 5.54 3.04
CA GLY A 156 -3.80 4.71 4.07
C GLY A 156 -4.78 5.39 5.01
N PRO A 157 -4.38 5.60 6.26
CA PRO A 157 -5.22 6.18 7.30
C PRO A 157 -5.72 7.60 7.00
N ALA A 158 -4.86 8.46 6.39
CA ALA A 158 -5.23 9.84 6.07
C ALA A 158 -6.39 9.89 5.07
N VAL A 159 -6.29 9.14 3.97
CA VAL A 159 -7.36 9.04 2.97
C VAL A 159 -8.62 8.42 3.56
N ALA A 160 -8.48 7.40 4.41
CA ALA A 160 -9.63 6.79 5.07
C ALA A 160 -10.40 7.81 5.92
N ALA A 161 -9.72 8.67 6.67
CA ALA A 161 -10.34 9.69 7.51
C ALA A 161 -10.96 10.85 6.72
N LEU A 162 -10.25 11.33 5.69
CA LEU A 162 -10.67 12.51 4.92
C LEU A 162 -11.75 12.18 3.88
N ALA A 163 -11.62 11.03 3.22
CA ALA A 163 -12.42 10.72 2.04
C ALA A 163 -13.54 9.72 2.28
N TYR A 164 -13.51 8.95 3.37
CA TYR A 164 -14.51 7.93 3.65
C TYR A 164 -15.36 8.27 4.88
N ARG A 165 -16.69 8.21 4.74
CA ARG A 165 -17.62 8.44 5.87
C ARG A 165 -17.41 7.47 7.04
N ARG A 166 -16.93 6.27 6.74
CA ARG A 166 -16.59 5.22 7.71
C ARG A 166 -15.17 4.75 7.41
N PRO A 167 -14.14 5.29 8.07
CA PRO A 167 -12.73 4.97 7.78
C PRO A 167 -12.41 3.49 7.77
N ARG A 168 -13.06 2.69 8.63
CA ARG A 168 -12.85 1.23 8.75
C ARG A 168 -13.24 0.41 7.53
N ILE A 169 -14.01 0.94 6.59
CA ILE A 169 -14.37 0.21 5.36
C ILE A 169 -13.30 0.33 4.26
N ARG A 170 -12.37 1.27 4.43
CA ARG A 170 -11.24 1.43 3.51
C ARG A 170 -10.06 0.65 4.04
N PHE A 171 -9.75 -0.47 3.38
CA PHE A 171 -8.63 -1.31 3.74
C PHE A 171 -7.27 -0.64 3.50
N TYR A 172 -6.36 -0.81 4.45
CA TYR A 172 -4.93 -0.50 4.32
C TYR A 172 -4.12 -1.45 5.22
N GLN A 173 -2.87 -1.71 4.84
CA GLN A 173 -2.03 -2.71 5.50
C GLN A 173 -1.01 -2.08 6.44
N ASP A 174 -0.60 -0.88 6.12
CA ASP A 174 0.59 -0.19 6.57
C ASP A 174 0.29 1.27 6.89
N LEU A 175 1.24 1.89 7.54
CA LEU A 175 1.27 3.30 7.83
C LEU A 175 2.33 3.96 6.95
N ASP A 176 1.91 4.66 5.91
CA ASP A 176 2.82 5.44 5.07
C ASP A 176 3.08 6.80 5.72
N ILE A 177 4.33 7.09 6.04
CA ILE A 177 4.78 8.38 6.55
C ILE A 177 5.88 8.96 5.70
N VAL A 178 5.89 10.28 5.56
CA VAL A 178 6.91 11.01 4.83
C VAL A 178 7.59 11.98 5.78
N VAL A 179 8.91 11.90 5.86
CA VAL A 179 9.75 12.88 6.57
C VAL A 179 10.56 13.69 5.57
N ARG A 180 11.04 14.87 5.97
CA ARG A 180 11.99 15.59 5.14
C ARG A 180 13.26 14.77 4.98
N ARG A 181 13.86 14.81 3.80
CA ARG A 181 15.05 14.04 3.45
C ARG A 181 16.16 14.11 4.50
N GLN A 182 16.42 15.31 5.02
CA GLN A 182 17.45 15.53 6.06
C GLN A 182 17.18 14.80 7.37
N HIS A 183 15.94 14.43 7.63
CA HIS A 183 15.54 13.69 8.85
C HIS A 183 15.39 12.18 8.63
N PHE A 184 15.55 11.70 7.39
CA PHE A 184 15.28 10.30 7.07
C PHE A 184 16.17 9.33 7.85
N ALA A 185 17.49 9.56 7.86
CA ALA A 185 18.44 8.73 8.59
C ALA A 185 18.14 8.72 10.11
N THR A 186 17.94 9.92 10.68
CA THR A 186 17.61 10.07 12.10
C THR A 186 16.30 9.39 12.48
N ALA A 187 15.27 9.49 11.62
CA ALA A 187 13.99 8.83 11.84
C ALA A 187 14.14 7.30 11.80
N LEU A 188 14.92 6.78 10.85
CA LEU A 188 15.20 5.35 10.74
C LEU A 188 15.91 4.83 11.99
N ASP A 189 17.01 5.48 12.41
CA ASP A 189 17.76 5.11 13.62
C ASP A 189 16.87 5.17 14.88
N LEU A 190 16.00 6.18 14.96
CA LEU A 190 15.04 6.33 16.04
C LEU A 190 14.06 5.15 16.12
N PHE A 191 13.51 4.72 14.98
CA PHE A 191 12.60 3.59 14.94
C PHE A 191 13.29 2.28 15.33
N GLU A 192 14.48 2.01 14.79
CA GLU A 192 15.25 0.82 15.14
C GLU A 192 15.62 0.78 16.63
N ALA A 193 16.06 1.92 17.20
CA ALA A 193 16.35 2.05 18.63
C ALA A 193 15.11 1.80 19.52
N ASN A 194 13.91 1.96 18.97
CA ASN A 194 12.64 1.69 19.64
C ASN A 194 11.99 0.35 19.24
N GLY A 195 12.79 -0.58 18.71
CA GLY A 195 12.40 -1.96 18.46
C GLY A 195 11.72 -2.20 17.11
N ALA A 196 11.77 -1.25 16.18
CA ALA A 196 11.34 -1.51 14.81
C ALA A 196 12.35 -2.43 14.09
N GLN A 197 11.84 -3.36 13.32
CA GLN A 197 12.66 -4.24 12.49
C GLN A 197 12.54 -3.80 11.03
N VAL A 198 13.66 -3.63 10.35
CA VAL A 198 13.68 -3.45 8.89
C VAL A 198 13.23 -4.75 8.23
N VAL A 199 12.18 -4.69 7.42
CA VAL A 199 11.54 -5.88 6.84
C VAL A 199 12.38 -6.46 5.72
N ASP A 200 12.98 -5.61 4.89
CA ASP A 200 13.93 -6.03 3.86
C ASP A 200 15.34 -5.59 4.25
N PRO A 201 16.17 -6.48 4.80
CA PRO A 201 17.54 -6.14 5.18
C PRO A 201 18.41 -5.76 3.97
N ASN A 202 17.97 -6.07 2.75
CA ASN A 202 18.67 -5.72 1.52
C ASN A 202 18.25 -4.36 0.94
N TRP A 203 17.28 -3.66 1.55
CA TRP A 203 16.84 -2.36 1.05
C TRP A 203 17.96 -1.31 0.92
N PRO A 204 19.04 -1.30 1.73
CA PRO A 204 20.18 -0.41 1.51
C PRO A 204 20.87 -0.64 0.18
N TYR A 205 20.83 -1.87 -0.34
CA TYR A 205 21.45 -2.25 -1.62
C TYR A 205 20.61 -1.79 -2.82
N HIS A 206 19.32 -1.68 -2.62
CA HIS A 206 18.42 -1.10 -3.62
C HIS A 206 18.48 0.42 -3.51
N SER A 207 19.62 1.02 -3.91
CA SER A 207 19.87 2.47 -3.88
C SER A 207 18.80 3.33 -4.58
N GLU A 208 17.80 2.70 -5.12
CA GLU A 208 16.67 3.26 -5.84
C GLU A 208 15.44 3.48 -4.95
N HIS A 209 15.39 2.83 -3.81
CA HIS A 209 14.27 2.96 -2.87
C HIS A 209 14.44 4.17 -1.97
N VAL A 210 13.36 4.91 -1.81
CA VAL A 210 13.25 6.06 -0.89
C VAL A 210 12.41 5.72 0.32
N ALA A 211 12.12 4.44 0.53
CA ALA A 211 11.32 3.95 1.63
C ALA A 211 12.07 2.85 2.36
N GLY A 212 11.98 2.86 3.67
CA GLY A 212 12.29 1.73 4.51
C GLY A 212 10.98 1.15 5.04
N GLU A 213 10.69 -0.11 4.73
CA GLU A 213 9.61 -0.81 5.40
C GLU A 213 10.09 -1.26 6.77
N LEU A 214 9.43 -0.74 7.80
CA LEU A 214 9.73 -1.01 9.20
C LEU A 214 8.59 -1.81 9.80
N ARG A 215 8.91 -2.80 10.62
CA ARG A 215 7.91 -3.55 11.36
C ARG A 215 7.96 -3.18 12.85
N LEU A 216 6.89 -2.51 13.28
CA LEU A 216 6.51 -2.43 14.68
C LEU A 216 5.49 -3.54 14.99
N SER A 217 4.29 -3.19 15.42
CA SER A 217 3.17 -4.16 15.49
C SER A 217 2.50 -4.37 14.11
N THR A 218 2.68 -3.44 13.18
CA THR A 218 2.33 -3.54 11.74
C THR A 218 3.44 -2.94 10.89
N GLY A 219 3.30 -2.98 9.57
CA GLY A 219 4.18 -2.28 8.64
C GLY A 219 4.10 -0.76 8.80
N VAL A 220 5.24 -0.11 8.76
CA VAL A 220 5.40 1.34 8.65
C VAL A 220 6.32 1.61 7.48
N ASP A 221 5.82 2.30 6.47
CA ASP A 221 6.60 2.69 5.30
C ASP A 221 7.13 4.10 5.52
N LEU A 222 8.43 4.21 5.81
CA LEU A 222 9.13 5.47 6.00
C LEU A 222 9.65 5.97 4.66
N HIS A 223 9.13 7.11 4.22
CA HIS A 223 9.49 7.76 2.95
C HIS A 223 10.17 9.11 3.19
N TRP A 224 10.97 9.55 2.23
CA TRP A 224 11.40 10.95 2.13
C TRP A 224 10.98 11.61 0.80
N HIS A 225 10.31 10.84 -0.09
CA HIS A 225 9.77 11.32 -1.36
C HIS A 225 8.51 10.54 -1.73
N LEU A 226 7.63 11.10 -2.56
CA LEU A 226 6.41 10.42 -3.03
C LEU A 226 6.69 9.31 -4.05
N LEU A 227 7.84 9.35 -4.73
CA LEU A 227 8.24 8.37 -5.76
C LEU A 227 9.37 7.49 -5.26
N PHE A 228 9.22 6.19 -5.42
CA PHE A 228 10.20 5.19 -5.00
C PHE A 228 11.45 5.17 -5.90
N PHE A 229 11.24 5.19 -7.22
CA PHE A 229 12.31 4.95 -8.18
C PHE A 229 13.09 6.22 -8.48
N GLN A 230 14.41 6.12 -8.44
CA GLN A 230 15.32 7.24 -8.71
C GLN A 230 15.12 7.81 -10.12
N GLU A 231 14.88 6.94 -11.11
CA GLU A 231 14.64 7.36 -12.49
C GLU A 231 13.40 8.24 -12.61
N LEU A 232 12.34 7.90 -11.89
CA LEU A 232 11.11 8.70 -11.87
C LEU A 232 11.34 10.03 -11.14
N ARG A 233 12.09 10.02 -10.03
CA ARG A 233 12.44 11.27 -9.35
C ARG A 233 13.24 12.20 -10.24
N SER A 234 14.22 11.65 -10.98
CA SER A 234 15.03 12.43 -11.93
C SER A 234 14.23 12.93 -13.14
N ALA A 235 13.17 12.22 -13.53
CA ALA A 235 12.32 12.59 -14.67
C ALA A 235 11.21 13.57 -14.29
N THR A 236 10.90 13.69 -12.99
CA THR A 236 9.84 14.58 -12.47
C THR A 236 10.45 15.78 -11.75
N ALA A 237 9.63 16.78 -11.48
CA ALA A 237 10.03 17.98 -10.75
C ALA A 237 9.26 18.15 -9.44
N ILE A 238 8.92 17.02 -8.76
CA ILE A 238 8.24 17.05 -7.48
C ILE A 238 9.19 17.62 -6.41
N ARG A 239 8.72 18.64 -5.70
CA ARG A 239 9.47 19.30 -4.63
C ARG A 239 8.80 19.03 -3.29
N MET A 240 9.46 18.21 -2.47
CA MET A 240 8.90 17.83 -1.16
C MET A 240 8.72 19.01 -0.23
N ASP A 241 9.57 20.05 -0.30
CA ASP A 241 9.41 21.26 0.52
C ASP A 241 8.12 22.02 0.20
N GLU A 242 7.69 22.04 -1.06
CA GLU A 242 6.42 22.63 -1.44
C GLU A 242 5.22 21.84 -0.86
N ILE A 243 5.32 20.52 -0.84
CA ILE A 243 4.30 19.64 -0.24
C ILE A 243 4.22 19.89 1.27
N PHE A 244 5.35 19.93 1.96
CA PHE A 244 5.40 20.26 3.39
C PHE A 244 4.91 21.68 3.71
N SER A 245 5.07 22.64 2.79
CA SER A 245 4.58 24.01 3.02
C SER A 245 3.06 24.15 2.93
N ARG A 246 2.36 23.13 2.35
CA ARG A 246 0.90 23.06 2.20
C ARG A 246 0.27 21.99 3.08
N GLU A 247 1.00 21.53 4.07
CA GLU A 247 0.51 20.53 5.00
C GLU A 247 -0.75 21.03 5.74
N ARG A 248 -1.64 20.10 6.08
CA ARG A 248 -2.86 20.39 6.81
C ARG A 248 -3.13 19.36 7.90
N PRO A 249 -3.81 19.72 8.98
CA PRO A 249 -4.15 18.79 10.04
C PRO A 249 -5.26 17.82 9.60
N VAL A 250 -5.18 16.60 10.10
CA VAL A 250 -6.22 15.58 10.01
C VAL A 250 -6.37 14.86 11.34
N SER A 251 -7.61 14.65 11.78
CA SER A 251 -7.89 13.87 12.98
C SER A 251 -7.94 12.37 12.65
N LEU A 252 -7.04 11.61 13.25
CA LEU A 252 -6.88 10.16 13.07
C LEU A 252 -6.89 9.46 14.42
N ALA A 253 -7.86 8.57 14.65
CA ALA A 253 -7.92 7.75 15.87
C ALA A 253 -7.79 8.54 17.19
N GLY A 254 -8.33 9.75 17.23
CA GLY A 254 -8.33 10.62 18.42
C GLY A 254 -7.03 11.41 18.62
N THR A 255 -6.13 11.43 17.66
CA THR A 255 -4.97 12.33 17.59
C THR A 255 -5.02 13.20 16.34
N THR A 256 -4.28 14.30 16.32
CA THR A 256 -4.14 15.18 15.15
C THR A 256 -2.74 15.00 14.58
N VAL A 257 -2.66 14.71 13.30
CA VAL A 257 -1.40 14.62 12.55
C VAL A 257 -1.49 15.49 11.30
N LEU A 258 -0.36 15.70 10.63
CA LEU A 258 -0.30 16.46 9.38
C LEU A 258 -0.38 15.51 8.18
N THR A 259 -1.01 15.98 7.12
CA THR A 259 -1.11 15.30 5.83
C THR A 259 -1.01 16.30 4.69
N THR A 260 -0.97 15.82 3.45
CA THR A 260 -0.92 16.65 2.25
C THR A 260 -2.24 17.39 2.00
N ASP A 261 -2.20 18.51 1.28
CA ASP A 261 -3.41 19.22 0.84
C ASP A 261 -4.24 18.36 -0.15
N PRO A 262 -5.47 18.75 -0.50
CA PRO A 262 -6.34 17.96 -1.35
C PRO A 262 -5.78 17.68 -2.74
N ALA A 263 -5.12 18.65 -3.37
CA ALA A 263 -4.57 18.50 -4.71
C ALA A 263 -3.32 17.59 -4.70
N ASP A 264 -2.40 17.80 -3.74
CA ASP A 264 -1.22 16.95 -3.56
C ASP A 264 -1.64 15.50 -3.19
N THR A 265 -2.70 15.34 -2.38
CA THR A 265 -3.29 14.02 -2.07
C THR A 265 -3.79 13.33 -3.33
N LEU A 266 -4.58 14.00 -4.17
CA LEU A 266 -5.12 13.42 -5.41
C LEU A 266 -4.01 13.06 -6.40
N ILE A 267 -3.00 13.93 -6.55
CA ILE A 267 -1.83 13.67 -7.38
C ILE A 267 -1.07 12.44 -6.86
N HIS A 268 -0.79 12.36 -5.57
CA HIS A 268 -0.07 11.23 -4.97
C HIS A 268 -0.84 9.90 -5.13
N LEU A 269 -2.15 9.88 -4.88
CA LEU A 269 -2.99 8.70 -5.09
C LEU A 269 -2.97 8.24 -6.55
N SER A 270 -3.02 9.19 -7.48
CA SER A 270 -2.95 8.90 -8.90
C SER A 270 -1.58 8.35 -9.31
N LEU A 271 -0.48 8.93 -8.82
CA LEU A 271 0.88 8.43 -9.04
C LEU A 271 1.03 7.01 -8.50
N HIS A 272 0.69 6.78 -7.24
CA HIS A 272 0.76 5.46 -6.62
C HIS A 272 -0.07 4.43 -7.39
N ALA A 273 -1.32 4.74 -7.70
CA ALA A 273 -2.20 3.86 -8.46
C ALA A 273 -1.62 3.53 -9.84
N CYS A 274 -1.09 4.51 -10.55
CA CYS A 274 -0.51 4.34 -11.88
C CYS A 274 0.73 3.46 -11.86
N LEU A 275 1.64 3.71 -10.93
CA LEU A 275 2.90 2.97 -10.78
C LEU A 275 2.65 1.51 -10.38
N GLU A 276 1.60 1.25 -9.60
CA GLU A 276 1.13 -0.09 -9.24
C GLU A 276 0.23 -0.72 -10.32
N GLY A 277 0.09 -0.08 -11.47
CA GLY A 277 -0.64 -0.57 -12.65
C GLY A 277 -2.13 -0.28 -12.68
N GLY A 278 -2.67 0.45 -11.71
CA GLY A 278 -4.06 0.86 -11.66
C GLY A 278 -5.06 -0.28 -11.72
N SER A 279 -4.67 -1.50 -11.34
CA SER A 279 -5.46 -2.73 -11.50
C SER A 279 -6.39 -3.03 -10.33
N ARG A 280 -6.21 -2.37 -9.18
CA ARG A 280 -7.05 -2.57 -7.99
C ARG A 280 -8.14 -1.51 -7.89
N LEU A 281 -9.34 -1.96 -7.59
CA LEU A 281 -10.50 -1.06 -7.47
C LEU A 281 -10.38 -0.08 -6.30
N ILE A 282 -9.68 -0.45 -5.23
CA ILE A 282 -9.46 0.46 -4.10
C ILE A 282 -8.75 1.75 -4.51
N TRP A 283 -7.75 1.68 -5.39
CA TRP A 283 -7.02 2.86 -5.84
C TRP A 283 -7.90 3.83 -6.62
N LEU A 284 -8.79 3.30 -7.49
CA LEU A 284 -9.75 4.12 -8.21
C LEU A 284 -10.82 4.68 -7.27
N LYS A 285 -11.20 3.91 -6.25
CA LYS A 285 -12.16 4.35 -5.23
C LYS A 285 -11.58 5.45 -4.33
N ASP A 286 -10.29 5.36 -3.99
CA ASP A 286 -9.60 6.43 -3.25
C ASP A 286 -9.61 7.74 -4.04
N ILE A 287 -9.31 7.69 -5.34
CA ILE A 287 -9.38 8.85 -6.25
C ILE A 287 -10.81 9.42 -6.28
N GLU A 288 -11.80 8.57 -6.50
CA GLU A 288 -13.21 8.97 -6.56
C GLU A 288 -13.66 9.59 -5.23
N ARG A 289 -13.31 8.98 -4.10
CA ARG A 289 -13.66 9.50 -2.77
C ARG A 289 -12.94 10.82 -2.44
N SER A 290 -11.67 10.95 -2.80
CA SER A 290 -10.95 12.20 -2.62
C SER A 290 -11.57 13.34 -3.42
N ILE A 291 -11.97 13.10 -4.66
CA ILE A 291 -12.69 14.12 -5.47
C ILE A 291 -14.03 14.49 -4.84
N ALA A 292 -14.79 13.48 -4.39
CA ALA A 292 -16.14 13.68 -3.88
C ALA A 292 -16.19 14.35 -2.49
N ASN A 293 -15.25 14.07 -1.62
CA ASN A 293 -15.34 14.44 -0.20
C ASN A 293 -14.22 15.38 0.28
N ASP A 294 -13.10 15.44 -0.43
CA ASP A 294 -11.96 16.31 -0.11
C ASP A 294 -11.84 17.50 -1.09
N ALA A 295 -12.59 17.45 -2.18
CA ALA A 295 -12.85 18.51 -3.16
C ALA A 295 -11.60 19.31 -3.58
N PRO A 296 -10.58 18.69 -4.19
CA PRO A 296 -9.39 19.39 -4.65
C PRO A 296 -9.74 20.40 -5.75
N ALA A 297 -9.12 21.59 -5.71
CA ALA A 297 -9.24 22.57 -6.78
C ALA A 297 -8.59 22.00 -8.06
N TRP A 298 -9.33 21.98 -9.16
CA TRP A 298 -8.84 21.42 -10.43
C TRP A 298 -7.68 22.23 -11.01
N GLU A 299 -7.68 23.54 -10.81
CA GLU A 299 -6.61 24.44 -11.21
C GLU A 299 -5.29 24.02 -10.56
N ASP A 300 -5.30 23.74 -9.26
CA ASP A 300 -4.14 23.27 -8.51
C ASP A 300 -3.67 21.89 -8.99
N VAL A 301 -4.61 20.96 -9.22
CA VAL A 301 -4.29 19.63 -9.73
C VAL A 301 -3.64 19.72 -11.10
N ILE A 302 -4.18 20.53 -12.01
CA ILE A 302 -3.64 20.71 -13.36
C ILE A 302 -2.26 21.38 -13.30
N GLU A 303 -2.16 22.52 -12.62
CA GLU A 303 -0.94 23.32 -12.55
C GLU A 303 0.21 22.50 -11.97
N ARG A 304 0.00 21.87 -10.80
CA ARG A 304 1.03 21.04 -10.15
C ARG A 304 1.38 19.81 -10.96
N SER A 305 0.41 19.12 -11.56
CA SER A 305 0.67 17.95 -12.40
C SER A 305 1.54 18.28 -13.61
N LEU A 306 1.30 19.44 -14.25
CA LEU A 306 2.11 19.90 -15.38
C LEU A 306 3.50 20.36 -14.92
N ARG A 307 3.59 21.17 -13.87
CA ARG A 307 4.85 21.67 -13.32
C ARG A 307 5.74 20.52 -12.81
N TRP A 308 5.15 19.53 -12.16
CA TRP A 308 5.87 18.34 -11.68
C TRP A 308 6.13 17.29 -12.77
N ARG A 309 5.64 17.50 -13.98
CA ARG A 309 5.76 16.56 -15.10
C ARG A 309 5.15 15.19 -14.82
N VAL A 310 4.02 15.16 -14.12
CA VAL A 310 3.29 13.94 -13.77
C VAL A 310 1.89 13.89 -14.36
N ASN A 311 1.55 14.86 -15.23
CA ASN A 311 0.23 15.02 -15.81
C ASN A 311 -0.29 13.77 -16.54
N LEU A 312 0.59 13.01 -17.20
CA LEU A 312 0.18 11.79 -17.89
C LEU A 312 -0.28 10.70 -16.91
N PHE A 313 0.44 10.55 -15.78
CA PHE A 313 0.05 9.59 -14.73
C PHE A 313 -1.29 9.98 -14.11
N VAL A 314 -1.42 11.23 -13.72
CA VAL A 314 -2.63 11.77 -13.09
C VAL A 314 -3.82 11.68 -14.04
N GLY A 315 -3.68 12.20 -15.26
CA GLY A 315 -4.73 12.17 -16.27
C GLY A 315 -5.20 10.75 -16.63
N THR A 316 -4.26 9.80 -16.70
CA THR A 316 -4.59 8.38 -16.94
C THR A 316 -5.47 7.82 -15.84
N MET A 317 -5.12 8.06 -14.59
CA MET A 317 -5.87 7.51 -13.47
C MET A 317 -7.21 8.19 -13.26
N LEU A 318 -7.29 9.50 -13.50
CA LEU A 318 -8.56 10.24 -13.51
C LEU A 318 -9.50 9.71 -14.61
N MET A 319 -8.98 9.51 -15.83
CA MET A 319 -9.75 8.93 -16.92
C MET A 319 -10.25 7.51 -16.61
N ARG A 320 -9.40 6.66 -15.99
CA ARG A 320 -9.81 5.31 -15.57
C ARG A 320 -10.83 5.34 -14.45
N SER A 321 -10.64 6.20 -13.43
CA SER A 321 -11.63 6.35 -12.35
C SER A 321 -12.98 6.77 -12.88
N ARG A 322 -13.03 7.71 -13.85
CA ARG A 322 -14.25 8.10 -14.55
C ARG A 322 -14.89 6.92 -15.33
N SER A 323 -14.08 6.18 -16.08
CA SER A 323 -14.58 5.05 -16.89
C SER A 323 -15.10 3.89 -16.03
N VAL A 324 -14.46 3.60 -14.90
CA VAL A 324 -14.75 2.44 -14.06
C VAL A 324 -15.78 2.75 -12.97
N LEU A 325 -15.72 3.92 -12.35
CA LEU A 325 -16.51 4.29 -11.17
C LEU A 325 -17.47 5.47 -11.40
N ASP A 326 -17.56 5.99 -12.63
CA ASP A 326 -18.36 7.17 -12.99
C ASP A 326 -17.93 8.42 -12.19
N THR A 327 -16.64 8.50 -11.83
CA THR A 327 -16.08 9.62 -11.08
C THR A 327 -16.31 10.94 -11.84
N PRO A 328 -16.81 12.00 -11.20
CA PRO A 328 -17.14 13.26 -11.87
C PRO A 328 -15.89 14.11 -12.15
N VAL A 329 -15.06 13.62 -13.08
CA VAL A 329 -13.89 14.36 -13.58
C VAL A 329 -14.30 15.17 -14.81
N PRO A 330 -14.11 16.50 -14.84
CA PRO A 330 -14.43 17.32 -16.00
C PRO A 330 -13.66 16.94 -17.25
N ASP A 331 -14.27 17.06 -18.42
CA ASP A 331 -13.65 16.73 -19.70
C ASP A 331 -12.42 17.57 -20.01
N GLU A 332 -12.46 18.86 -19.66
CA GLU A 332 -11.36 19.81 -19.80
C GLU A 332 -10.14 19.41 -18.95
N VAL A 333 -10.34 18.90 -17.74
CA VAL A 333 -9.25 18.41 -16.88
C VAL A 333 -8.52 17.23 -17.56
N VAL A 334 -9.30 16.24 -18.05
CA VAL A 334 -8.72 15.10 -18.76
C VAL A 334 -8.04 15.54 -20.06
N ALA A 335 -8.63 16.47 -20.80
CA ALA A 335 -8.04 16.95 -22.05
C ALA A 335 -6.74 17.72 -21.83
N THR A 336 -6.64 18.50 -20.75
CA THR A 336 -5.43 19.26 -20.40
C THR A 336 -4.32 18.34 -19.93
N LEU A 337 -4.62 17.39 -19.06
CA LEU A 337 -3.61 16.45 -18.53
C LEU A 337 -3.18 15.40 -19.57
N LEU A 338 -4.08 15.02 -20.50
CA LEU A 338 -3.84 14.06 -21.58
C LEU A 338 -4.17 14.70 -22.95
N PRO A 339 -3.33 15.58 -23.48
CA PRO A 339 -3.65 16.34 -24.68
C PRO A 339 -3.81 15.47 -25.94
N SER A 340 -3.11 14.35 -26.03
CA SER A 340 -3.18 13.46 -27.20
C SER A 340 -4.49 12.67 -27.26
N ARG A 341 -5.33 12.92 -28.27
CA ARG A 341 -6.55 12.14 -28.54
C ARG A 341 -6.23 10.67 -28.84
N ALA A 342 -5.17 10.41 -29.59
CA ALA A 342 -4.74 9.04 -29.89
C ALA A 342 -4.38 8.28 -28.61
N TRP A 343 -3.69 8.96 -27.69
CA TRP A 343 -3.32 8.38 -26.39
C TRP A 343 -4.55 8.03 -25.53
N ARG A 344 -5.52 8.94 -25.43
CA ARG A 344 -6.79 8.68 -24.74
C ARG A 344 -7.57 7.50 -25.36
N ALA A 345 -7.58 7.42 -26.70
CA ALA A 345 -8.20 6.30 -27.40
C ALA A 345 -7.48 4.96 -27.11
N THR A 346 -6.14 4.96 -27.07
CA THR A 346 -5.33 3.77 -26.74
C THR A 346 -5.60 3.29 -25.31
N LEU A 347 -5.64 4.20 -24.34
CA LEU A 347 -5.99 3.86 -22.96
C LEU A 347 -7.41 3.29 -22.84
N SER A 348 -8.38 3.91 -23.52
CA SER A 348 -9.76 3.42 -23.54
C SER A 348 -9.87 2.04 -24.18
N ALA A 349 -9.13 1.77 -25.24
CA ALA A 349 -9.07 0.47 -25.89
C ALA A 349 -8.42 -0.58 -24.96
N ALA A 350 -7.32 -0.23 -24.30
CA ALA A 350 -6.66 -1.10 -23.32
C ALA A 350 -7.60 -1.48 -22.16
N ASP A 351 -8.35 -0.52 -21.60
CA ASP A 351 -9.31 -0.79 -20.53
C ASP A 351 -10.50 -1.65 -20.97
N ARG A 352 -10.90 -1.59 -22.25
CA ARG A 352 -11.93 -2.48 -22.80
C ARG A 352 -11.42 -3.92 -23.00
N LEU A 353 -10.19 -4.07 -23.49
CA LEU A 353 -9.57 -5.37 -23.74
C LEU A 353 -9.14 -6.07 -22.46
N PHE A 354 -8.70 -5.31 -21.47
CA PHE A 354 -8.21 -5.80 -20.17
C PHE A 354 -9.00 -5.17 -19.02
N PRO A 355 -10.28 -5.51 -18.89
CA PRO A 355 -11.11 -4.94 -17.83
C PRO A 355 -10.55 -5.32 -16.46
N ILE A 356 -10.69 -4.41 -15.53
CA ILE A 356 -10.17 -4.43 -14.15
C ILE A 356 -10.59 -5.65 -13.30
N ALA A 357 -11.39 -6.54 -13.87
CA ALA A 357 -11.98 -7.70 -13.19
C ALA A 357 -11.01 -8.80 -12.73
N SER A 358 -9.77 -8.72 -13.12
CA SER A 358 -8.78 -9.73 -12.72
C SER A 358 -7.46 -9.03 -12.49
N PRO A 359 -7.04 -8.83 -11.24
CA PRO A 359 -5.69 -8.40 -10.93
C PRO A 359 -4.74 -9.55 -11.28
N ARG A 360 -4.49 -9.75 -12.55
CA ARG A 360 -3.39 -10.55 -13.01
C ARG A 360 -2.17 -9.67 -12.99
N ARG A 361 -1.13 -10.12 -12.25
CA ARG A 361 0.24 -9.60 -12.24
C ARG A 361 0.37 -8.08 -12.45
N ARG A 362 1.32 -7.46 -11.82
CA ARG A 362 1.77 -6.06 -11.99
C ARG A 362 2.00 -5.63 -13.46
N GLU A 363 1.79 -6.52 -14.42
CA GLU A 363 2.13 -6.37 -15.85
C GLU A 363 0.90 -6.46 -16.77
N THR A 364 -0.14 -5.68 -16.50
CA THR A 364 -1.17 -5.48 -17.51
C THR A 364 -0.63 -4.54 -18.61
N PRO A 365 -1.08 -4.62 -19.88
CA PRO A 365 -0.74 -3.61 -20.88
C PRO A 365 -1.04 -2.18 -20.41
N ALA A 366 -2.08 -1.97 -19.61
CA ALA A 366 -2.34 -0.69 -18.97
C ALA A 366 -1.25 -0.28 -17.99
N THR A 367 -0.63 -1.22 -17.27
CA THR A 367 0.53 -0.98 -16.40
C THR A 367 1.76 -0.60 -17.22
N LEU A 368 2.04 -1.34 -18.30
CA LEU A 368 3.17 -1.04 -19.19
C LEU A 368 2.99 0.32 -19.87
N VAL A 369 1.76 0.62 -20.31
CA VAL A 369 1.41 1.92 -20.87
C VAL A 369 1.59 3.01 -19.81
N ALA A 370 1.08 2.81 -18.59
CA ALA A 370 1.21 3.76 -17.50
C ALA A 370 2.67 3.96 -17.04
N GLN A 371 3.43 2.88 -16.93
CA GLN A 371 4.87 2.94 -16.57
C GLN A 371 5.73 3.50 -17.71
N GLY A 372 5.32 3.29 -18.96
CA GLY A 372 5.97 3.84 -20.15
C GLY A 372 5.67 5.30 -20.43
N MET A 373 4.73 5.91 -19.70
CA MET A 373 4.29 7.29 -19.93
C MET A 373 5.31 8.29 -19.33
N GLN A 374 6.37 8.53 -20.02
CA GLN A 374 7.28 9.64 -19.76
C GLN A 374 6.78 10.91 -20.47
N VAL A 375 7.34 12.05 -20.11
CA VAL A 375 6.97 13.38 -20.58
C VAL A 375 6.95 13.49 -22.13
N ASP A 376 7.75 12.69 -22.81
CA ASP A 376 7.82 12.60 -24.27
C ASP A 376 8.10 11.17 -24.75
N VAL A 377 7.89 10.92 -26.03
CA VAL A 377 8.07 9.60 -26.65
C VAL A 377 9.50 9.08 -26.51
N LYS A 378 10.50 9.96 -26.60
CA LYS A 378 11.93 9.58 -26.49
C LYS A 378 12.26 9.14 -25.07
N SER A 379 11.80 9.87 -24.07
CA SER A 379 11.93 9.52 -22.65
C SER A 379 11.17 8.23 -22.35
N THR A 380 9.98 8.05 -22.91
CA THR A 380 9.17 6.82 -22.80
C THR A 380 9.93 5.61 -23.36
N VAL A 381 10.47 5.70 -24.56
CA VAL A 381 11.27 4.63 -25.19
C VAL A 381 12.50 4.34 -24.37
N SER A 382 13.24 5.36 -23.92
CA SER A 382 14.42 5.22 -23.08
C SER A 382 14.11 4.56 -21.74
N PHE A 383 12.99 4.90 -21.11
CA PHE A 383 12.53 4.27 -19.88
C PHE A 383 12.15 2.80 -20.10
N LEU A 384 11.34 2.51 -21.12
CA LEU A 384 10.94 1.14 -21.47
C LEU A 384 12.16 0.27 -21.81
N THR A 385 13.15 0.80 -22.52
CA THR A 385 14.39 0.10 -22.84
C THR A 385 15.18 -0.23 -21.57
N ARG A 386 15.31 0.73 -20.65
CA ARG A 386 15.97 0.50 -19.35
C ARG A 386 15.25 -0.52 -18.49
N VAL A 387 13.92 -0.43 -18.40
CA VAL A 387 13.09 -1.42 -17.66
C VAL A 387 13.22 -2.81 -18.26
N ALA A 388 13.18 -2.92 -19.59
CA ALA A 388 13.37 -4.19 -20.30
C ALA A 388 14.80 -4.76 -20.08
N ALA A 389 15.82 -3.92 -20.16
CA ALA A 389 17.20 -4.32 -19.90
C ALA A 389 17.40 -4.80 -18.44
N ARG A 390 16.84 -4.09 -17.46
CA ARG A 390 16.90 -4.49 -16.05
C ARG A 390 16.12 -5.78 -15.78
N ARG A 391 14.92 -5.94 -16.36
CA ARG A 391 14.14 -7.19 -16.26
C ARG A 391 14.85 -8.36 -16.91
N GLY A 392 15.52 -8.12 -18.03
CA GLY A 392 16.42 -9.10 -18.67
C GLY A 392 17.59 -9.47 -17.75
N LEU A 393 18.22 -8.50 -17.09
CA LEU A 393 19.31 -8.72 -16.15
C LEU A 393 18.86 -9.37 -14.85
N THR A 394 17.70 -9.01 -14.29
CA THR A 394 17.15 -9.67 -13.09
C THR A 394 16.71 -11.09 -13.40
N SER A 395 16.06 -11.34 -14.54
CA SER A 395 15.70 -12.69 -14.97
C SER A 395 16.93 -13.54 -15.31
N ALA A 396 17.96 -12.96 -15.92
CA ALA A 396 19.23 -13.63 -16.13
C ALA A 396 19.98 -13.89 -14.81
N ALA A 397 20.01 -12.92 -13.90
CA ALA A 397 20.62 -13.07 -12.58
C ALA A 397 19.88 -14.12 -11.72
N GLU A 398 18.54 -14.20 -11.81
CA GLU A 398 17.75 -15.27 -11.18
C GLU A 398 17.99 -16.65 -11.80
N LEU A 399 18.15 -16.72 -13.13
CA LEU A 399 18.54 -17.93 -13.82
C LEU A 399 19.98 -18.35 -13.46
N PHE A 400 20.92 -17.40 -13.42
CA PHE A 400 22.30 -17.65 -13.00
C PHE A 400 22.40 -18.00 -11.50
N ARG A 401 21.58 -17.38 -10.64
CA ARG A 401 21.55 -17.74 -9.20
C ARG A 401 21.00 -19.13 -8.95
N ARG A 402 20.08 -19.63 -9.78
CA ARG A 402 19.62 -21.03 -9.74
C ARG A 402 20.65 -22.05 -10.28
N GLN A 403 21.65 -21.60 -11.04
CA GLN A 403 22.75 -22.42 -11.54
C GLN A 403 24.06 -22.25 -10.74
N GLY A 404 24.13 -21.27 -9.83
CA GLY A 404 25.34 -20.85 -9.14
C GLY A 404 25.27 -20.90 -7.63
N GLU A 405 24.63 -21.91 -7.03
CA GLU A 405 24.78 -22.18 -5.59
C GLU A 405 26.18 -22.71 -5.19
N GLU A 406 27.14 -22.70 -6.12
CA GLU A 406 28.55 -23.04 -5.86
C GLU A 406 29.47 -22.01 -6.50
N ALA A 407 29.62 -20.80 -5.96
CA ALA A 407 30.88 -20.03 -6.03
C ALA A 407 30.74 -18.70 -5.26
N ASP A 408 30.92 -18.76 -3.98
CA ASP A 408 31.14 -17.57 -3.14
C ASP A 408 32.65 -17.29 -3.07
N THR A 409 33.13 -16.21 -3.70
CA THR A 409 34.34 -15.48 -3.33
C THR A 409 34.29 -14.07 -3.90
N GLY A 410 33.49 -13.19 -3.32
CA GLY A 410 33.50 -11.75 -3.58
C GLY A 410 33.53 -11.00 -2.26
N ALA A 411 34.39 -10.00 -2.14
CA ALA A 411 34.58 -9.20 -0.94
C ALA A 411 33.24 -8.76 -0.33
N HIS A 412 32.91 -9.30 0.83
CA HIS A 412 31.74 -8.91 1.61
C HIS A 412 31.97 -7.49 2.15
N VAL A 413 31.37 -6.50 1.48
CA VAL A 413 31.11 -5.20 2.10
C VAL A 413 30.17 -5.47 3.26
N SER A 414 30.47 -4.99 4.46
CA SER A 414 29.61 -5.27 5.62
C SER A 414 28.25 -4.58 5.42
N ALA A 415 27.17 -5.19 5.90
CA ALA A 415 25.82 -4.61 5.85
C ALA A 415 25.77 -3.19 6.45
N GLY A 416 26.66 -2.89 7.39
CA GLY A 416 26.81 -1.54 7.98
C GLY A 416 27.41 -0.50 7.01
N GLU A 417 28.40 -0.89 6.21
CA GLU A 417 29.01 0.01 5.21
C GLU A 417 28.07 0.34 4.07
N GLU A 418 27.29 -0.62 3.63
CA GLU A 418 26.29 -0.41 2.59
C GLU A 418 25.12 0.46 3.07
N ARG A 419 24.67 0.28 4.32
CA ARG A 419 23.72 1.16 4.97
C ARG A 419 24.25 2.59 5.04
N ALA A 420 25.49 2.79 5.50
CA ALA A 420 26.13 4.09 5.57
C ALA A 420 26.23 4.75 4.19
N ALA A 421 26.62 4.00 3.16
CA ALA A 421 26.68 4.47 1.79
C ALA A 421 25.29 4.85 1.24
N PHE A 422 24.25 4.08 1.56
CA PHE A 422 22.87 4.42 1.21
C PHE A 422 22.44 5.74 1.88
N LEU A 423 22.60 5.85 3.20
CA LEU A 423 22.20 7.04 3.95
C LEU A 423 22.99 8.28 3.50
N ALA A 424 24.28 8.14 3.16
CA ALA A 424 25.06 9.21 2.57
C ALA A 424 24.51 9.66 1.20
N ARG A 425 24.08 8.71 0.35
CA ARG A 425 23.40 9.04 -0.93
C ARG A 425 22.05 9.73 -0.68
N VAL A 426 21.29 9.28 0.30
CA VAL A 426 20.04 9.96 0.71
C VAL A 426 20.36 11.39 1.16
N ALA A 427 21.39 11.62 1.93
CA ALA A 427 21.75 12.94 2.42
C ALA A 427 22.28 13.89 1.32
N SER A 428 23.04 13.37 0.35
CA SER A 428 23.79 14.17 -0.64
C SER A 428 23.14 14.30 -2.01
N GLY A 429 22.16 13.47 -2.37
CA GLY A 429 21.57 13.48 -3.70
C GLY A 429 20.60 14.66 -3.96
N PRO A 430 20.23 14.96 -5.22
CA PRO A 430 19.30 16.02 -5.59
C PRO A 430 17.88 15.76 -5.10
#